data_5978a4166fa8a1de3a2df2f1ffb73c6f
#
_entry.id   5978a4166fa8a1de3a2df2f1ffb73c6f
#
_cell.length_a   1.000
_cell.length_b   1.000
_cell.length_c   1.000
_cell.angle_alpha   90.00
_cell.angle_beta   90.00
_cell.angle_gamma   90.00
#
_symmetry.space_group_name_H-M   'P 1'
#
loop_
_entity.id
_entity.type
_entity.pdbx_description
1 polymer ?
#
loop_
_entity_poly.entity_id
_entity_poly.type
_entity_poly.pdbx_seq_one_letter_code
_entity_poly.pdbx_strand_id
1 'polypeptide(L)'
;MIIRTLIALAVALCLMAGTARAAELPTLVINDTNEPPFTTPDRSGFLDAVASEAFRRAGVKLKLVKLPAERALLNANAGIGDGDLTRIAGIETQYPNLIRVPEKLIDWTFTAYSKNDSIPARWEVMRQRQVGHVKGWKIYEQQLAGSPHVISVDDAAQLFRLLELDRIEVALYARWLGDALIRHQGVKGVHVLDPPLATREMFIYLHKRHAALAPRLAEALRAIKAEGLYDRLYRERVLSLTGPAVQ
;
A
#
# COMPACT_ATOMS: atom_id res chain seq x y z
N MET A 1 9.65 -48.44 -50.71
CA MET A 1 9.44 -48.72 -49.26
C MET A 1 10.13 -47.68 -48.40
N ILE A 2 11.31 -47.23 -48.68
CA ILE A 2 12.12 -46.26 -47.87
C ILE A 2 11.50 -44.86 -47.74
N ILE A 3 10.87 -44.33 -48.80
CA ILE A 3 10.25 -42.98 -48.78
C ILE A 3 9.04 -42.88 -47.85
N ARG A 4 8.24 -43.95 -47.73
CA ARG A 4 7.07 -43.98 -46.81
C ARG A 4 7.49 -44.04 -45.33
N THR A 5 8.62 -44.64 -45.03
CA THR A 5 9.17 -44.69 -43.65
C THR A 5 9.77 -43.36 -43.22
N LEU A 6 10.38 -42.61 -44.14
CA LEU A 6 10.93 -41.27 -43.86
C LEU A 6 9.82 -40.22 -43.60
N ILE A 7 8.72 -40.30 -44.34
CA ILE A 7 7.56 -39.41 -44.14
C ILE A 7 6.86 -39.71 -42.78
N ALA A 8 6.74 -40.98 -42.40
CA ALA A 8 6.17 -41.37 -41.11
C ALA A 8 7.05 -40.91 -39.93
N LEU A 9 8.37 -40.92 -40.08
CA LEU A 9 9.31 -40.45 -39.05
C LEU A 9 9.27 -38.91 -38.91
N ALA A 10 9.14 -38.19 -40.01
CA ALA A 10 9.01 -36.73 -40.01
C ALA A 10 7.68 -36.25 -39.36
N VAL A 11 6.57 -36.94 -39.60
CA VAL A 11 5.27 -36.65 -38.99
C VAL A 11 5.27 -36.97 -37.50
N ALA A 12 5.95 -38.05 -37.08
CA ALA A 12 6.10 -38.39 -35.66
C ALA A 12 6.95 -37.36 -34.89
N LEU A 13 7.99 -36.79 -35.56
CA LEU A 13 8.83 -35.75 -34.95
C LEU A 13 8.09 -34.38 -34.82
N CYS A 14 7.18 -34.05 -35.74
CA CYS A 14 6.34 -32.84 -35.65
C CYS A 14 5.24 -32.95 -34.57
N LEU A 15 4.77 -34.16 -34.24
CA LEU A 15 3.80 -34.38 -33.19
C LEU A 15 4.39 -34.36 -31.78
N MET A 16 5.71 -34.41 -31.65
CA MET A 16 6.46 -34.21 -30.40
C MET A 16 6.80 -32.75 -30.11
N ALA A 17 6.41 -31.80 -30.97
CA ALA A 17 6.37 -30.38 -30.61
C ALA A 17 5.30 -30.20 -29.55
N GLY A 18 5.62 -30.72 -28.35
CA GLY A 18 4.77 -30.65 -27.16
C GLY A 18 4.29 -29.23 -26.98
N THR A 19 2.99 -29.07 -26.87
CA THR A 19 2.36 -27.82 -26.39
C THR A 19 3.08 -27.43 -25.11
N ALA A 20 4.05 -26.54 -25.22
CA ALA A 20 4.62 -25.85 -24.05
C ALA A 20 3.45 -25.14 -23.37
N ARG A 21 2.79 -25.84 -22.47
CA ARG A 21 1.77 -25.25 -21.60
C ARG A 21 2.47 -24.13 -20.87
N ALA A 22 2.17 -22.89 -21.24
CA ALA A 22 2.71 -21.75 -20.53
C ALA A 22 2.43 -21.98 -19.04
N ALA A 23 3.48 -22.21 -18.28
CA ALA A 23 3.35 -22.48 -16.85
C ALA A 23 2.62 -21.29 -16.23
N GLU A 24 1.52 -21.56 -15.57
CA GLU A 24 0.76 -20.51 -14.91
C GLU A 24 1.64 -19.85 -13.82
N LEU A 25 1.78 -18.53 -13.88
CA LEU A 25 2.59 -17.81 -12.91
C LEU A 25 2.06 -18.05 -11.50
N PRO A 26 2.95 -18.32 -10.52
CA PRO A 26 2.55 -18.47 -9.14
C PRO A 26 1.87 -17.20 -8.65
N THR A 27 0.83 -17.33 -7.84
CA THR A 27 0.08 -16.21 -7.28
C THR A 27 0.54 -15.94 -5.86
N LEU A 28 0.92 -14.69 -5.56
CA LEU A 28 1.20 -14.22 -4.21
C LEU A 28 0.01 -13.44 -3.66
N VAL A 29 -0.33 -13.71 -2.41
CA VAL A 29 -1.39 -13.02 -1.66
C VAL A 29 -0.76 -11.94 -0.81
N ILE A 30 -0.92 -10.69 -1.21
CA ILE A 30 -0.38 -9.51 -0.53
C ILE A 30 -1.53 -8.78 0.21
N ASN A 31 -1.32 -8.53 1.49
CA ASN A 31 -2.28 -7.77 2.29
C ASN A 31 -2.28 -6.30 1.88
N ASP A 32 -3.46 -5.71 1.84
CA ASP A 32 -3.68 -4.34 1.44
C ASP A 32 -4.49 -3.59 2.50
N THR A 33 -4.07 -2.38 2.80
CA THR A 33 -4.70 -1.49 3.79
C THR A 33 -5.06 -0.12 3.21
N ASN A 34 -4.83 0.05 1.89
CA ASN A 34 -5.07 1.31 1.22
C ASN A 34 -6.54 1.48 0.84
N GLU A 35 -6.92 2.72 0.62
CA GLU A 35 -8.27 3.11 0.20
C GLU A 35 -8.21 3.80 -1.17
N PRO A 36 -9.35 4.01 -1.84
CA PRO A 36 -9.38 4.83 -3.04
C PRO A 36 -8.77 6.22 -2.83
N PRO A 37 -8.05 6.74 -3.81
CA PRO A 37 -7.86 6.25 -5.19
C PRO A 37 -6.67 5.29 -5.36
N PHE A 38 -6.01 4.88 -4.27
CA PHE A 38 -4.80 4.06 -4.34
C PHE A 38 -5.11 2.59 -4.63
N THR A 39 -5.99 1.97 -3.87
CA THR A 39 -6.56 0.66 -4.18
C THR A 39 -8.08 0.73 -4.15
N THR A 40 -8.73 -0.02 -5.03
CA THR A 40 -10.19 0.01 -5.23
C THR A 40 -10.75 -1.41 -5.22
N PRO A 41 -12.04 -1.60 -4.91
CA PRO A 41 -12.66 -2.92 -4.97
C PRO A 41 -12.59 -3.58 -6.34
N ASP A 42 -12.68 -2.78 -7.43
CA ASP A 42 -12.59 -3.23 -8.82
C ASP A 42 -11.15 -3.31 -9.35
N ARG A 43 -10.15 -3.05 -8.49
CA ARG A 43 -8.72 -3.10 -8.82
C ARG A 43 -8.27 -2.09 -9.90
N SER A 44 -8.98 -0.98 -10.01
CA SER A 44 -8.65 0.12 -10.94
C SER A 44 -7.78 1.21 -10.32
N GLY A 45 -7.46 1.13 -9.03
CA GLY A 45 -6.68 2.13 -8.30
C GLY A 45 -5.23 2.24 -8.78
N PHE A 46 -4.56 3.30 -8.35
CA PHE A 46 -3.17 3.58 -8.73
C PHE A 46 -2.21 2.47 -8.29
N LEU A 47 -2.26 2.08 -7.01
CA LEU A 47 -1.38 1.03 -6.47
C LEU A 47 -1.79 -0.36 -6.98
N ASP A 48 -3.09 -0.58 -7.28
CA ASP A 48 -3.52 -1.81 -7.95
C ASP A 48 -2.76 -2.00 -9.27
N ALA A 49 -2.67 -0.95 -10.09
CA ALA A 49 -2.01 -1.01 -11.39
C ALA A 49 -0.48 -1.13 -11.28
N VAL A 50 0.14 -0.27 -10.46
CA VAL A 50 1.60 -0.27 -10.29
C VAL A 50 2.09 -1.59 -9.70
N ALA A 51 1.44 -2.08 -8.63
CA ALA A 51 1.83 -3.33 -8.00
C ALA A 51 1.57 -4.53 -8.93
N SER A 52 0.40 -4.62 -9.58
CA SER A 52 0.11 -5.71 -10.51
C SER A 52 1.16 -5.80 -11.62
N GLU A 53 1.56 -4.66 -12.20
CA GLU A 53 2.59 -4.61 -13.23
C GLU A 53 3.98 -5.00 -12.68
N ALA A 54 4.34 -4.53 -11.49
CA ALA A 54 5.62 -4.89 -10.86
C ALA A 54 5.71 -6.40 -10.59
N PHE A 55 4.65 -6.99 -10.01
CA PHE A 55 4.60 -8.43 -9.74
C PHE A 55 4.62 -9.25 -11.04
N ARG A 56 3.87 -8.82 -12.06
CA ARG A 56 3.88 -9.46 -13.39
C ARG A 56 5.28 -9.47 -14.01
N ARG A 57 6.00 -8.34 -13.97
CA ARG A 57 7.39 -8.24 -14.46
C ARG A 57 8.35 -9.10 -13.63
N ALA A 58 8.07 -9.24 -12.35
CA ALA A 58 8.82 -10.14 -11.47
C ALA A 58 8.44 -11.64 -11.65
N GLY A 59 7.54 -11.97 -12.58
CA GLY A 59 7.18 -13.34 -12.95
C GLY A 59 6.21 -14.01 -11.96
N VAL A 60 5.37 -13.24 -11.28
CA VAL A 60 4.33 -13.75 -10.38
C VAL A 60 3.02 -12.96 -10.58
N LYS A 61 1.88 -13.58 -10.26
CA LYS A 61 0.57 -12.91 -10.19
C LYS A 61 0.38 -12.30 -8.81
N LEU A 62 -0.24 -11.14 -8.75
CA LEU A 62 -0.62 -10.47 -7.51
C LEU A 62 -2.10 -10.71 -7.19
N LYS A 63 -2.38 -11.10 -5.95
CA LYS A 63 -3.73 -11.08 -5.37
C LYS A 63 -3.69 -10.18 -4.13
N LEU A 64 -4.39 -9.05 -4.15
CA LEU A 64 -4.53 -8.19 -2.98
C LEU A 64 -5.70 -8.64 -2.10
N VAL A 65 -5.49 -8.65 -0.78
CA VAL A 65 -6.51 -8.95 0.22
C VAL A 65 -6.62 -7.79 1.19
N LYS A 66 -7.79 -7.17 1.24
CA LYS A 66 -8.07 -6.05 2.13
C LYS A 66 -8.18 -6.52 3.57
N LEU A 67 -7.40 -5.91 4.46
CA LEU A 67 -7.40 -6.20 5.89
C LEU A 67 -7.20 -4.91 6.70
N PRO A 68 -7.70 -4.86 7.96
CA PRO A 68 -7.28 -3.83 8.91
C PRO A 68 -5.77 -3.82 9.10
N ALA A 69 -5.18 -2.63 9.27
CA ALA A 69 -3.74 -2.42 9.15
C ALA A 69 -2.90 -3.27 10.12
N GLU A 70 -3.31 -3.43 11.37
CA GLU A 70 -2.61 -4.29 12.33
C GLU A 70 -2.72 -5.76 11.95
N ARG A 71 -3.89 -6.22 11.54
CA ARG A 71 -4.10 -7.61 11.11
C ARG A 71 -3.27 -7.95 9.87
N ALA A 72 -3.17 -7.01 8.94
CA ALA A 72 -2.38 -7.17 7.73
C ALA A 72 -0.90 -7.44 8.06
N LEU A 73 -0.31 -6.67 8.99
CA LEU A 73 1.06 -6.88 9.46
C LEU A 73 1.24 -8.24 10.16
N LEU A 74 0.34 -8.56 11.09
CA LEU A 74 0.41 -9.84 11.82
C LEU A 74 0.30 -11.04 10.88
N ASN A 75 -0.65 -10.99 9.93
CA ASN A 75 -0.83 -12.06 8.94
C ASN A 75 0.40 -12.21 8.03
N ALA A 76 0.95 -11.09 7.53
CA ALA A 76 2.14 -11.12 6.70
C ALA A 76 3.34 -11.66 7.46
N ASN A 77 3.58 -11.23 8.71
CA ASN A 77 4.68 -11.70 9.53
C ASN A 77 4.54 -13.18 9.93
N ALA A 78 3.30 -13.66 10.13
CA ALA A 78 3.02 -15.08 10.41
C ALA A 78 3.07 -15.97 9.17
N GLY A 79 3.22 -15.41 7.96
CA GLY A 79 3.22 -16.15 6.70
C GLY A 79 1.84 -16.66 6.26
N ILE A 80 0.74 -16.13 6.84
CA ILE A 80 -0.63 -16.40 6.38
C ILE A 80 -0.85 -15.73 5.02
N GLY A 81 -0.41 -14.45 4.88
CA GLY A 81 -0.22 -13.79 3.59
C GLY A 81 1.24 -13.86 3.16
N ASP A 82 1.50 -13.51 1.90
CA ASP A 82 2.85 -13.51 1.33
C ASP A 82 3.59 -12.19 1.56
N GLY A 83 2.88 -11.15 2.02
CA GLY A 83 3.46 -9.84 2.28
C GLY A 83 2.40 -8.77 2.56
N ASP A 84 2.84 -7.52 2.57
CA ASP A 84 2.03 -6.32 2.79
C ASP A 84 2.42 -5.24 1.77
N LEU A 85 1.43 -4.52 1.25
CA LEU A 85 1.62 -3.67 0.07
C LEU A 85 2.34 -2.36 0.39
N THR A 86 2.00 -1.72 1.53
CA THR A 86 2.49 -0.37 1.84
C THR A 86 2.81 -0.21 3.32
N ARG A 87 4.11 -0.17 3.64
CA ARG A 87 4.61 0.06 5.00
C ARG A 87 5.81 1.00 5.01
N ILE A 88 5.96 1.74 6.10
CA ILE A 88 7.17 2.54 6.35
C ILE A 88 8.40 1.64 6.51
N ALA A 89 9.58 2.20 6.30
CA ALA A 89 10.83 1.51 6.59
C ALA A 89 10.99 1.25 8.10
N GLY A 90 11.73 0.19 8.45
CA GLY A 90 12.13 -0.10 9.83
C GLY A 90 11.14 -0.97 10.62
N ILE A 91 10.04 -1.43 10.00
CA ILE A 91 9.12 -2.34 10.69
C ILE A 91 9.71 -3.73 10.91
N GLU A 92 10.81 -4.07 10.23
CA GLU A 92 11.52 -5.36 10.32
C GLU A 92 11.98 -5.68 11.75
N THR A 93 12.22 -4.66 12.57
CA THR A 93 12.60 -4.82 13.98
C THR A 93 11.48 -5.44 14.82
N GLN A 94 10.23 -5.13 14.50
CA GLN A 94 9.04 -5.67 15.18
C GLN A 94 8.45 -6.89 14.47
N TYR A 95 8.70 -7.00 13.16
CA TYR A 95 8.17 -8.04 12.27
C TYR A 95 9.31 -8.76 11.54
N PRO A 96 10.11 -9.59 12.25
CA PRO A 96 11.39 -10.13 11.75
C PRO A 96 11.24 -11.14 10.60
N ASN A 97 10.03 -11.55 10.27
CA ASN A 97 9.78 -12.41 9.13
C ASN A 97 9.45 -11.61 7.85
N LEU A 98 9.40 -10.27 7.93
CA LEU A 98 9.15 -9.40 6.79
C LEU A 98 10.45 -8.83 6.25
N ILE A 99 10.56 -8.83 4.91
CA ILE A 99 11.69 -8.30 4.16
C ILE A 99 11.18 -7.17 3.28
N ARG A 100 11.80 -6.01 3.39
CA ARG A 100 11.50 -4.85 2.56
C ARG A 100 11.99 -5.05 1.13
N VAL A 101 11.12 -4.79 0.14
CA VAL A 101 11.54 -4.61 -1.25
C VAL A 101 12.37 -3.32 -1.33
N PRO A 102 13.65 -3.37 -1.79
CA PRO A 102 14.57 -2.23 -1.71
C PRO A 102 14.35 -1.19 -2.84
N GLU A 103 13.08 -0.84 -3.07
CA GLU A 103 12.64 0.25 -3.93
C GLU A 103 11.32 0.79 -3.38
N LYS A 104 11.22 2.10 -3.19
CA LYS A 104 9.99 2.70 -2.67
C LYS A 104 8.83 2.53 -3.64
N LEU A 105 7.65 2.29 -3.08
CA LEU A 105 6.42 2.21 -3.85
C LEU A 105 5.81 3.60 -4.06
N ILE A 106 5.70 4.38 -2.98
CA ILE A 106 5.07 5.71 -2.98
C ILE A 106 5.56 6.52 -1.77
N ASP A 107 5.46 7.84 -1.81
CA ASP A 107 5.63 8.70 -0.64
C ASP A 107 4.26 8.99 0.00
N TRP A 108 4.17 8.86 1.32
CA TRP A 108 2.98 9.24 2.06
C TRP A 108 3.24 10.40 3.00
N THR A 109 2.35 11.38 2.94
CA THR A 109 2.32 12.53 3.84
C THR A 109 1.40 12.23 5.00
N PHE A 110 1.97 12.16 6.20
CA PHE A 110 1.27 11.96 7.45
C PHE A 110 0.96 13.30 8.08
N THR A 111 -0.30 13.54 8.41
CA THR A 111 -0.75 14.83 8.91
C THR A 111 -1.74 14.70 10.06
N ALA A 112 -2.17 15.83 10.56
CA ALA A 112 -3.17 15.97 11.61
C ALA A 112 -4.40 16.69 11.07
N TYR A 113 -5.57 16.32 11.54
CA TYR A 113 -6.85 16.95 11.26
C TYR A 113 -7.51 17.39 12.57
N SER A 114 -8.06 18.59 12.60
CA SER A 114 -8.75 19.12 13.76
C SER A 114 -9.88 20.09 13.36
N LYS A 115 -10.83 20.30 14.26
CA LYS A 115 -11.78 21.41 14.14
C LYS A 115 -11.16 22.75 14.55
N ASN A 116 -10.05 22.72 15.28
CA ASN A 116 -9.30 23.90 15.69
C ASN A 116 -8.02 23.98 14.84
N ASP A 117 -8.00 24.89 13.87
CA ASP A 117 -6.89 25.12 12.94
C ASP A 117 -5.68 25.81 13.56
N SER A 118 -5.83 26.37 14.78
CA SER A 118 -4.72 27.01 15.51
C SER A 118 -3.81 26.02 16.26
N ILE A 119 -4.11 24.72 16.26
CA ILE A 119 -3.25 23.71 16.87
C ILE A 119 -1.98 23.50 16.03
N PRO A 120 -0.77 23.74 16.57
CA PRO A 120 0.45 23.54 15.82
C PRO A 120 0.67 22.05 15.47
N ALA A 121 0.90 21.73 14.19
CA ALA A 121 1.13 20.36 13.73
C ALA A 121 2.58 19.94 14.02
N ARG A 122 2.88 19.60 15.25
CA ARG A 122 4.19 19.12 15.73
C ARG A 122 4.02 17.96 16.69
N TRP A 123 4.92 16.99 16.66
CA TRP A 123 4.82 15.80 17.51
C TRP A 123 4.77 16.12 19.00
N GLU A 124 5.50 17.13 19.48
CA GLU A 124 5.51 17.57 20.87
C GLU A 124 4.11 18.03 21.32
N VAL A 125 3.37 18.72 20.43
CA VAL A 125 2.01 19.16 20.68
C VAL A 125 1.05 17.97 20.63
N MET A 126 1.19 17.10 19.64
CA MET A 126 0.33 15.90 19.50
C MET A 126 0.41 14.99 20.71
N ARG A 127 1.59 14.84 21.34
CA ARG A 127 1.77 14.01 22.54
C ARG A 127 1.02 14.49 23.77
N GLN A 128 0.62 15.76 23.79
CA GLN A 128 -0.05 16.41 24.92
C GLN A 128 -1.57 16.57 24.72
N ARG A 129 -2.08 16.17 23.54
CA ARG A 129 -3.48 16.34 23.16
C ARG A 129 -4.24 15.02 23.16
N GLN A 130 -5.57 15.11 23.20
CA GLN A 130 -6.41 13.95 22.90
C GLN A 130 -6.36 13.67 21.41
N VAL A 131 -5.53 12.70 21.04
CA VAL A 131 -5.31 12.33 19.63
C VAL A 131 -5.84 10.93 19.32
N GLY A 132 -6.32 10.75 18.10
CA GLY A 132 -6.69 9.45 17.59
C GLY A 132 -5.86 9.05 16.39
N HIS A 133 -5.65 7.75 16.21
CA HIS A 133 -5.07 7.18 15.00
C HIS A 133 -5.61 5.77 14.70
N VAL A 134 -5.44 5.31 13.48
CA VAL A 134 -5.79 3.93 13.11
C VAL A 134 -4.70 2.97 13.63
N LYS A 135 -5.12 1.90 14.31
CA LYS A 135 -4.25 0.85 14.84
C LYS A 135 -3.45 0.18 13.72
N GLY A 136 -2.17 -0.08 13.97
CA GLY A 136 -1.26 -0.64 12.97
C GLY A 136 -0.59 0.41 12.06
N TRP A 137 -0.87 1.69 12.27
CA TRP A 137 -0.13 2.77 11.63
C TRP A 137 1.11 3.10 12.46
N LYS A 138 2.18 2.35 12.22
CA LYS A 138 3.37 2.30 13.09
C LYS A 138 4.06 3.66 13.29
N ILE A 139 3.99 4.56 12.34
CA ILE A 139 4.53 5.92 12.52
C ILE A 139 3.86 6.65 13.69
N TYR A 140 2.53 6.55 13.82
CA TYR A 140 1.79 7.20 14.90
C TYR A 140 2.01 6.47 16.22
N GLU A 141 1.97 5.15 16.23
CA GLU A 141 2.24 4.34 17.42
C GLU A 141 3.63 4.62 18.01
N GLN A 142 4.66 4.71 17.14
CA GLN A 142 6.03 5.01 17.55
C GLN A 142 6.18 6.44 18.09
N GLN A 143 5.60 7.42 17.40
CA GLN A 143 5.74 8.83 17.78
C GLN A 143 4.93 9.20 19.03
N LEU A 144 3.86 8.49 19.31
CA LEU A 144 2.97 8.73 20.44
C LEU A 144 3.22 7.75 21.60
N ALA A 145 4.24 6.92 21.53
CA ALA A 145 4.57 5.99 22.62
C ALA A 145 4.73 6.73 23.95
N GLY A 146 3.99 6.26 24.98
CA GLY A 146 3.99 6.89 26.30
C GLY A 146 3.10 8.13 26.45
N SER A 147 2.40 8.58 25.40
CA SER A 147 1.44 9.68 25.49
C SER A 147 0.16 9.23 26.21
N PRO A 148 -0.36 9.99 27.18
CA PRO A 148 -1.44 9.53 28.05
C PRO A 148 -2.84 9.58 27.41
N HIS A 149 -3.02 10.36 26.32
CA HIS A 149 -4.34 10.67 25.74
C HIS A 149 -4.44 10.22 24.28
N VAL A 150 -4.07 8.96 24.01
CA VAL A 150 -4.11 8.39 22.66
C VAL A 150 -5.23 7.37 22.54
N ILE A 151 -6.06 7.51 21.52
CA ILE A 151 -7.12 6.56 21.19
C ILE A 151 -6.77 5.88 19.86
N SER A 152 -6.67 4.55 19.86
CA SER A 152 -6.51 3.75 18.66
C SER A 152 -7.85 3.17 18.23
N VAL A 153 -8.17 3.30 16.94
CA VAL A 153 -9.38 2.76 16.31
C VAL A 153 -9.04 1.78 15.20
N ASP A 154 -10.02 1.02 14.73
CA ASP A 154 -9.78 -0.02 13.73
C ASP A 154 -9.75 0.54 12.29
N ASP A 155 -10.44 1.65 12.02
CA ASP A 155 -10.54 2.25 10.69
C ASP A 155 -10.65 3.78 10.72
N ALA A 156 -10.52 4.38 9.54
CA ALA A 156 -10.55 5.83 9.37
C ALA A 156 -11.95 6.43 9.60
N ALA A 157 -13.03 5.70 9.28
CA ALA A 157 -14.38 6.22 9.49
C ALA A 157 -14.66 6.42 10.98
N GLN A 158 -14.26 5.45 11.82
CA GLN A 158 -14.30 5.59 13.27
C GLN A 158 -13.44 6.76 13.75
N LEU A 159 -12.22 6.91 13.22
CA LEU A 159 -11.31 7.99 13.58
C LEU A 159 -11.95 9.36 13.38
N PHE A 160 -12.45 9.63 12.17
CA PHE A 160 -13.07 10.92 11.86
C PHE A 160 -14.40 11.11 12.59
N ARG A 161 -15.13 10.03 12.86
CA ARG A 161 -16.33 10.08 13.68
C ARG A 161 -16.05 10.52 15.13
N LEU A 162 -14.94 10.06 15.73
CA LEU A 162 -14.52 10.54 17.06
C LEU A 162 -14.18 12.02 17.03
N LEU A 163 -13.55 12.52 15.97
CA LEU A 163 -13.27 13.94 15.78
C LEU A 163 -14.55 14.78 15.64
N GLU A 164 -15.52 14.29 14.85
CA GLU A 164 -16.83 14.95 14.70
C GLU A 164 -17.58 15.08 16.03
N LEU A 165 -17.50 14.05 16.89
CA LEU A 165 -18.16 13.98 18.18
C LEU A 165 -17.35 14.63 19.32
N ASP A 166 -16.27 15.35 19.03
CA ASP A 166 -15.38 15.98 20.00
C ASP A 166 -14.84 14.99 21.07
N ARG A 167 -14.68 13.70 20.67
CA ARG A 167 -14.10 12.67 21.53
C ARG A 167 -12.57 12.64 21.43
N ILE A 168 -12.03 13.23 20.38
CA ILE A 168 -10.62 13.55 20.20
C ILE A 168 -10.50 14.97 19.67
N GLU A 169 -9.40 15.64 20.00
CA GLU A 169 -9.10 16.98 19.49
C GLU A 169 -8.46 16.91 18.10
N VAL A 170 -7.69 15.85 17.86
CA VAL A 170 -6.90 15.68 16.62
C VAL A 170 -6.99 14.25 16.12
N ALA A 171 -7.30 14.10 14.84
CA ALA A 171 -7.21 12.85 14.11
C ALA A 171 -5.90 12.81 13.30
N LEU A 172 -5.10 11.76 13.49
CA LEU A 172 -3.83 11.57 12.79
C LEU A 172 -4.02 10.58 11.65
N TYR A 173 -3.80 11.04 10.41
CA TYR A 173 -4.03 10.20 9.23
C TYR A 173 -3.16 10.62 8.05
N ALA A 174 -3.19 9.86 6.93
CA ALA A 174 -2.51 10.26 5.70
C ALA A 174 -3.29 11.35 4.97
N ARG A 175 -2.59 12.38 4.45
CA ARG A 175 -3.16 13.56 3.82
C ARG A 175 -4.21 13.22 2.75
N TRP A 176 -3.81 12.50 1.72
CA TRP A 176 -4.69 12.17 0.59
C TRP A 176 -5.92 11.37 0.98
N LEU A 177 -5.74 10.39 1.88
CA LEU A 177 -6.83 9.53 2.33
C LEU A 177 -7.81 10.30 3.22
N GLY A 178 -7.31 11.15 4.11
CA GLY A 178 -8.13 11.98 4.99
C GLY A 178 -8.91 13.02 4.19
N ASP A 179 -8.27 13.72 3.25
CA ASP A 179 -8.92 14.70 2.40
C ASP A 179 -10.02 14.05 1.53
N ALA A 180 -9.76 12.85 1.00
CA ALA A 180 -10.76 12.09 0.25
C ALA A 180 -11.95 11.67 1.13
N LEU A 181 -11.68 11.19 2.35
CA LEU A 181 -12.71 10.78 3.30
C LEU A 181 -13.59 11.97 3.72
N ILE A 182 -12.98 13.10 4.07
CA ILE A 182 -13.69 14.33 4.45
C ILE A 182 -14.63 14.78 3.33
N ARG A 183 -14.17 14.80 2.09
CA ARG A 183 -15.00 15.14 0.94
C ARG A 183 -16.15 14.16 0.72
N HIS A 184 -15.84 12.85 0.77
CA HIS A 184 -16.82 11.80 0.50
C HIS A 184 -17.91 11.70 1.56
N GLN A 185 -17.55 11.85 2.83
CA GLN A 185 -18.48 11.77 3.96
C GLN A 185 -19.14 13.11 4.31
N GLY A 186 -18.68 14.21 3.70
CA GLY A 186 -19.21 15.54 3.97
C GLY A 186 -18.91 16.04 5.39
N VAL A 187 -17.78 15.60 5.97
CA VAL A 187 -17.34 16.02 7.32
C VAL A 187 -17.11 17.53 7.33
N LYS A 188 -17.80 18.25 8.21
CA LYS A 188 -17.77 19.71 8.27
C LYS A 188 -16.88 20.23 9.40
N GLY A 189 -16.26 21.40 9.15
CA GLY A 189 -15.49 22.11 10.15
C GLY A 189 -14.18 21.42 10.55
N VAL A 190 -13.74 20.42 9.80
CA VAL A 190 -12.46 19.76 10.00
C VAL A 190 -11.44 20.32 9.02
N HIS A 191 -10.30 20.74 9.53
CA HIS A 191 -9.19 21.33 8.79
C HIS A 191 -7.99 20.42 8.89
N VAL A 192 -7.21 20.35 7.81
CA VAL A 192 -5.88 19.76 7.88
C VAL A 192 -4.95 20.77 8.54
N LEU A 193 -4.09 20.28 9.43
CA LEU A 193 -3.10 21.11 10.10
C LEU A 193 -1.78 21.06 9.34
N ASP A 194 -1.22 22.23 9.05
CA ASP A 194 0.05 22.36 8.35
C ASP A 194 1.15 22.93 9.30
N PRO A 195 2.44 22.60 9.05
CA PRO A 195 2.97 21.67 8.05
C PRO A 195 2.64 20.21 8.37
N PRO A 196 2.80 19.28 7.41
CA PRO A 196 2.64 17.85 7.68
C PRO A 196 3.57 17.39 8.80
N LEU A 197 3.11 16.43 9.61
CA LEU A 197 3.91 15.84 10.69
C LEU A 197 5.12 15.05 10.16
N ALA A 198 4.98 14.42 9.01
CA ALA A 198 6.07 13.71 8.35
C ALA A 198 5.70 13.36 6.90
N THR A 199 6.71 13.21 6.05
CA THR A 199 6.62 12.49 4.78
C THR A 199 7.53 11.26 4.88
N ARG A 200 7.04 10.10 4.48
CA ARG A 200 7.77 8.83 4.54
C ARG A 200 7.61 8.05 3.26
N GLU A 201 8.70 7.42 2.85
CA GLU A 201 8.69 6.43 1.79
C GLU A 201 7.97 5.17 2.27
N MET A 202 7.09 4.65 1.42
CA MET A 202 6.34 3.42 1.66
C MET A 202 6.86 2.32 0.76
N PHE A 203 6.97 1.13 1.30
CA PHE A 203 7.57 -0.02 0.64
C PHE A 203 6.64 -1.22 0.65
N ILE A 204 6.78 -2.08 -0.35
CA ILE A 204 6.26 -3.44 -0.32
C ILE A 204 7.11 -4.25 0.63
N TYR A 205 6.47 -5.04 1.47
CA TYR A 205 7.13 -6.04 2.31
C TYR A 205 6.68 -7.43 1.92
N LEU A 206 7.63 -8.35 1.81
CA LEU A 206 7.38 -9.77 1.56
C LEU A 206 7.70 -10.58 2.80
N HIS A 207 6.98 -11.67 3.02
CA HIS A 207 7.42 -12.67 3.99
C HIS A 207 8.77 -13.25 3.53
N LYS A 208 9.69 -13.51 4.47
CA LYS A 208 11.07 -13.96 4.21
C LYS A 208 11.18 -15.20 3.31
N ARG A 209 10.14 -16.04 3.24
CA ARG A 209 10.08 -17.19 2.31
C ARG A 209 10.18 -16.75 0.84
N HIS A 210 9.88 -15.48 0.55
CA HIS A 210 9.95 -14.88 -0.79
C HIS A 210 11.15 -13.92 -0.96
N ALA A 211 12.21 -14.08 -0.13
CA ALA A 211 13.37 -13.19 -0.14
C ALA A 211 13.99 -13.00 -1.54
N ALA A 212 14.05 -14.08 -2.34
CA ALA A 212 14.60 -14.04 -3.71
C ALA A 212 13.77 -13.19 -4.68
N LEU A 213 12.51 -12.89 -4.37
CA LEU A 213 11.64 -12.06 -5.20
C LEU A 213 11.87 -10.57 -4.95
N ALA A 214 12.32 -10.16 -3.76
CA ALA A 214 12.45 -8.75 -3.39
C ALA A 214 13.34 -7.93 -4.36
N PRO A 215 14.54 -8.37 -4.77
CA PRO A 215 15.34 -7.63 -5.74
C PRO A 215 14.69 -7.55 -7.13
N ARG A 216 13.96 -8.57 -7.56
CA ARG A 216 13.25 -8.59 -8.85
C ARG A 216 12.08 -7.59 -8.87
N LEU A 217 11.34 -7.50 -7.76
CA LEU A 217 10.29 -6.49 -7.60
C LEU A 217 10.87 -5.07 -7.57
N ALA A 218 12.00 -4.87 -6.89
CA ALA A 218 12.67 -3.57 -6.87
C ALA A 218 13.12 -3.14 -8.28
N GLU A 219 13.67 -4.05 -9.05
CA GLU A 219 14.04 -3.79 -10.45
C GLU A 219 12.82 -3.44 -11.31
N ALA A 220 11.74 -4.21 -11.18
CA ALA A 220 10.50 -3.96 -11.88
C ALA A 220 9.90 -2.57 -11.53
N LEU A 221 9.91 -2.18 -10.26
CA LEU A 221 9.43 -0.86 -9.82
C LEU A 221 10.30 0.28 -10.39
N ARG A 222 11.64 0.12 -10.38
CA ARG A 222 12.54 1.11 -11.00
C ARG A 222 12.27 1.25 -12.49
N ALA A 223 12.09 0.14 -13.22
CA ALA A 223 11.78 0.15 -14.63
C ALA A 223 10.44 0.86 -14.93
N ILE A 224 9.39 0.56 -14.17
CA ILE A 224 8.07 1.20 -14.28
C ILE A 224 8.19 2.74 -14.11
N LYS A 225 9.01 3.20 -13.17
CA LYS A 225 9.28 4.63 -12.95
C LYS A 225 10.09 5.24 -14.10
N ALA A 226 11.18 4.59 -14.50
CA ALA A 226 12.06 5.08 -15.57
C ALA A 226 11.35 5.19 -16.94
N GLU A 227 10.39 4.31 -17.21
CA GLU A 227 9.54 4.33 -18.41
C GLU A 227 8.43 5.40 -18.37
N GLY A 228 8.26 6.12 -17.25
CA GLY A 228 7.19 7.09 -17.07
C GLY A 228 5.79 6.49 -16.88
N LEU A 229 5.67 5.17 -16.79
CA LEU A 229 4.40 4.49 -16.55
C LEU A 229 3.82 4.85 -15.18
N TYR A 230 4.68 4.92 -14.15
CA TYR A 230 4.30 5.33 -12.81
C TYR A 230 3.63 6.70 -12.79
N ASP A 231 4.28 7.71 -13.39
CA ASP A 231 3.80 9.09 -13.41
C ASP A 231 2.52 9.25 -14.25
N ARG A 232 2.41 8.50 -15.35
CA ARG A 232 1.18 8.47 -16.14
C ARG A 232 0.01 7.93 -15.32
N LEU A 233 0.17 6.78 -14.67
CA LEU A 233 -0.85 6.17 -13.82
C LEU A 233 -1.23 7.07 -12.64
N TYR A 234 -0.24 7.77 -12.05
CA TYR A 234 -0.49 8.70 -10.95
C TYR A 234 -1.36 9.88 -11.40
N ARG A 235 -1.03 10.50 -12.52
CA ARG A 235 -1.85 11.58 -13.09
C ARG A 235 -3.27 11.11 -13.41
N GLU A 236 -3.39 9.97 -14.07
CA GLU A 236 -4.69 9.45 -14.51
C GLU A 236 -5.60 9.01 -13.35
N ARG A 237 -5.04 8.41 -12.30
CA ARG A 237 -5.82 7.72 -11.26
C ARG A 237 -5.85 8.43 -9.91
N VAL A 238 -4.96 9.38 -9.69
CA VAL A 238 -4.91 10.15 -8.44
C VAL A 238 -5.24 11.61 -8.70
N LEU A 239 -4.47 12.30 -9.54
CA LEU A 239 -4.66 13.73 -9.74
C LEU A 239 -5.96 14.08 -10.44
N SER A 240 -6.41 13.28 -11.41
CA SER A 240 -7.69 13.51 -12.11
C SER A 240 -8.91 13.41 -11.19
N LEU A 241 -8.83 12.61 -10.11
CA LEU A 241 -9.93 12.41 -9.16
C LEU A 241 -9.92 13.41 -8.01
N THR A 242 -8.80 14.08 -7.78
CA THR A 242 -8.65 14.99 -6.63
C THR A 242 -8.90 16.45 -6.96
N GLY A 243 -9.07 16.80 -8.26
CA GLY A 243 -9.17 18.20 -8.73
C GLY A 243 -7.84 18.95 -8.57
N PRO A 244 -7.73 20.21 -9.05
CA PRO A 244 -6.55 21.01 -8.81
C PRO A 244 -6.36 21.13 -7.29
N ALA A 245 -5.16 20.79 -6.82
CA ALA A 245 -4.76 21.07 -5.46
C ALA A 245 -5.00 22.58 -5.23
N VAL A 246 -5.82 22.91 -4.26
CA VAL A 246 -5.86 24.28 -3.75
C VAL A 246 -4.43 24.58 -3.30
N GLN A 247 -3.77 25.46 -4.04
CA GLN A 247 -2.45 25.98 -3.73
C GLN A 247 -2.48 26.71 -2.41
#